data_4721981f3524746f2fc1738df5577d40
#
_entry.id   4721981f3524746f2fc1738df5577d40
#
_cell.length_a   1.000
_cell.length_b   1.000
_cell.length_c   1.000
_cell.angle_alpha   90.00
_cell.angle_beta   90.00
_cell.angle_gamma   90.00
#
_symmetry.space_group_name_H-M   'P 1'
#
loop_
_entity.id
_entity.type
_entity.pdbx_description
1 polymer ?
#
loop_
_entity_poly.entity_id
_entity_poly.type
_entity_poly.pdbx_seq_one_letter_code
_entity_poly.pdbx_strand_id
1 'polypeptide(L)'
;MIYKDKIIAEKYDTGFNKNSRILGWSMTKSLTATYFGILQKQGKIDISKPAPIAEWKNDERKNITINDLLHMNSGLEWEENYSKICDATKMLFIEEDMTQSQINKPLVGKPNNTWNYSSGTTNLLSGILRKQFKTHQEYLDFWYSSLFDKIGMHSALVETDMTGNFVGSSYGWANTRDWAKFGLLYLHKGNWNGEQIFNESWADYVALPTDTSYGNYGAQFWLNVGKKFPNVPKDMYYASGYQGQMVAVFPSHDLVIVRMGLSEKFDFNGFLSEVVGSLKK
;
A
#
# COMPACT_ATOMS: atom_id res chain seq x y z
N MET A 1 -9.50 0.69 -17.01
CA MET A 1 -8.78 1.93 -17.28
C MET A 1 -9.72 3.09 -17.13
N ILE A 2 -9.30 4.10 -16.38
CA ILE A 2 -10.08 5.33 -16.16
C ILE A 2 -9.23 6.51 -16.66
N TYR A 3 -9.79 7.31 -17.55
CA TYR A 3 -9.18 8.49 -18.10
C TYR A 3 -10.13 9.67 -17.97
N LYS A 4 -9.67 10.77 -17.34
CA LYS A 4 -10.50 11.95 -17.07
C LYS A 4 -11.86 11.55 -16.44
N ASP A 5 -11.77 10.76 -15.37
CA ASP A 5 -12.88 10.24 -14.56
C ASP A 5 -13.88 9.32 -15.29
N LYS A 6 -13.55 8.89 -16.51
CA LYS A 6 -14.41 7.98 -17.29
C LYS A 6 -13.76 6.63 -17.50
N ILE A 7 -14.53 5.56 -17.32
CA ILE A 7 -14.09 4.22 -17.73
C ILE A 7 -14.00 4.20 -19.26
N ILE A 8 -12.77 4.06 -19.78
CA ILE A 8 -12.54 4.04 -21.23
C ILE A 8 -12.32 2.63 -21.77
N ALA A 9 -11.91 1.70 -20.92
CA ALA A 9 -11.72 0.30 -21.29
C ALA A 9 -11.87 -0.62 -20.08
N GLU A 10 -12.52 -1.77 -20.28
CA GLU A 10 -12.57 -2.89 -19.35
C GLU A 10 -12.47 -4.19 -20.14
N LYS A 11 -11.72 -5.14 -19.61
CA LYS A 11 -11.65 -6.50 -20.15
C LYS A 11 -11.52 -7.48 -18.99
N TYR A 12 -12.28 -8.56 -19.07
CA TYR A 12 -12.25 -9.66 -18.11
C TYR A 12 -12.00 -10.95 -18.87
N ASP A 13 -11.25 -11.86 -18.27
CA ASP A 13 -11.03 -13.18 -18.83
C ASP A 13 -12.22 -14.10 -18.54
N THR A 14 -12.27 -15.26 -19.19
CA THR A 14 -13.33 -16.26 -19.02
C THR A 14 -13.49 -16.62 -17.54
N GLY A 15 -14.73 -16.60 -17.06
CA GLY A 15 -15.06 -16.87 -15.65
C GLY A 15 -14.94 -15.66 -14.71
N PHE A 16 -14.42 -14.53 -15.17
CA PHE A 16 -14.31 -13.30 -14.39
C PHE A 16 -15.23 -12.19 -14.93
N ASN A 17 -15.61 -11.28 -14.04
CA ASN A 17 -16.44 -10.13 -14.39
C ASN A 17 -16.18 -8.96 -13.43
N LYS A 18 -16.91 -7.84 -13.62
CA LYS A 18 -16.77 -6.63 -12.81
C LYS A 18 -17.00 -6.81 -11.31
N ASN A 19 -17.65 -7.90 -10.89
CA ASN A 19 -17.94 -8.19 -9.49
C ASN A 19 -16.95 -9.21 -8.89
N SER A 20 -16.05 -9.79 -9.69
CA SER A 20 -15.08 -10.78 -9.21
C SER A 20 -14.09 -10.10 -8.27
N ARG A 21 -14.09 -10.53 -7.00
CA ARG A 21 -13.06 -10.17 -6.03
C ARG A 21 -11.78 -10.94 -6.33
N ILE A 22 -10.67 -10.24 -6.31
CA ILE A 22 -9.35 -10.82 -6.48
C ILE A 22 -8.46 -10.31 -5.34
N LEU A 23 -7.63 -11.19 -4.80
CA LEU A 23 -6.66 -10.84 -3.76
C LEU A 23 -5.64 -9.83 -4.33
N GLY A 24 -5.53 -8.69 -3.68
CA GLY A 24 -4.62 -7.62 -4.07
C GLY A 24 -3.18 -7.87 -3.67
N TRP A 25 -2.94 -8.84 -2.76
CA TRP A 25 -1.63 -9.05 -2.18
C TRP A 25 -1.05 -7.73 -1.64
N SER A 26 0.20 -7.44 -1.98
CA SER A 26 0.90 -6.25 -1.46
C SER A 26 0.29 -4.90 -1.85
N MET A 27 -0.72 -4.84 -2.73
CA MET A 27 -1.49 -3.59 -2.89
C MET A 27 -2.17 -3.16 -1.59
N THR A 28 -2.42 -4.08 -0.67
CA THR A 28 -2.97 -3.82 0.67
C THR A 28 -2.09 -2.86 1.49
N LYS A 29 -0.78 -2.86 1.24
CA LYS A 29 0.16 -1.93 1.89
C LYS A 29 -0.21 -0.47 1.65
N SER A 30 -0.65 -0.17 0.45
CA SER A 30 -1.08 1.20 0.10
C SER A 30 -2.38 1.59 0.81
N LEU A 31 -3.29 0.63 1.06
CA LEU A 31 -4.46 0.87 1.93
C LEU A 31 -4.00 1.20 3.35
N THR A 32 -3.06 0.43 3.91
CA THR A 32 -2.51 0.68 5.25
C THR A 32 -1.93 2.09 5.36
N ALA A 33 -1.12 2.53 4.38
CA ALA A 33 -0.62 3.90 4.36
C ALA A 33 -1.74 4.94 4.34
N THR A 34 -2.82 4.69 3.60
CA THR A 34 -3.96 5.62 3.52
C THR A 34 -4.59 5.89 4.88
N TYR A 35 -4.70 4.85 5.74
CA TYR A 35 -5.24 5.03 7.10
C TYR A 35 -4.35 5.91 7.97
N PHE A 36 -3.03 5.85 7.80
CA PHE A 36 -2.13 6.81 8.46
C PHE A 36 -2.38 8.24 7.98
N GLY A 37 -2.60 8.45 6.69
CA GLY A 37 -2.97 9.76 6.14
C GLY A 37 -4.28 10.29 6.71
N ILE A 38 -5.29 9.43 6.86
CA ILE A 38 -6.57 9.78 7.47
C ILE A 38 -6.40 10.16 8.94
N LEU A 39 -5.67 9.36 9.72
CA LEU A 39 -5.42 9.65 11.14
C LEU A 39 -4.56 10.90 11.35
N GLN A 40 -3.58 11.14 10.47
CA GLN A 40 -2.78 12.36 10.52
C GLN A 40 -3.62 13.60 10.22
N LYS A 41 -4.50 13.54 9.22
CA LYS A 41 -5.48 14.62 8.97
C LYS A 41 -6.38 14.88 10.19
N GLN A 42 -6.76 13.84 10.92
CA GLN A 42 -7.56 13.94 12.13
C GLN A 42 -6.76 14.43 13.36
N GLY A 43 -5.45 14.65 13.24
CA GLY A 43 -4.58 15.01 14.34
C GLY A 43 -4.37 13.91 15.39
N LYS A 44 -4.72 12.65 15.05
CA LYS A 44 -4.63 11.50 15.97
C LYS A 44 -3.27 10.84 15.95
N ILE A 45 -2.48 11.01 14.90
CA ILE A 45 -1.14 10.45 14.76
C ILE A 45 -0.19 11.47 14.16
N ASP A 46 1.06 11.43 14.62
CA ASP A 46 2.17 12.20 14.04
C ASP A 46 3.23 11.20 13.58
N ILE A 47 3.36 11.05 12.27
CA ILE A 47 4.28 10.07 11.67
C ILE A 47 5.76 10.40 11.91
N SER A 48 6.09 11.63 12.29
CA SER A 48 7.47 12.04 12.62
C SER A 48 7.93 11.53 14.00
N LYS A 49 7.01 11.04 14.81
CA LYS A 49 7.31 10.55 16.16
C LYS A 49 7.82 9.11 16.12
N PRO A 50 8.60 8.70 17.13
CA PRO A 50 8.97 7.31 17.31
C PRO A 50 7.75 6.39 17.30
N ALA A 51 7.92 5.22 16.68
CA ALA A 51 6.89 4.19 16.65
C ALA A 51 6.57 3.74 18.10
N PRO A 52 5.28 3.66 18.48
CA PRO A 52 4.89 3.36 19.86
C PRO A 52 5.02 1.85 20.17
N ILE A 53 6.24 1.33 20.07
CA ILE A 53 6.59 -0.08 20.31
C ILE A 53 7.32 -0.19 21.66
N ALA A 54 6.64 -0.78 22.65
CA ALA A 54 7.16 -0.85 24.00
C ALA A 54 8.45 -1.70 24.12
N GLU A 55 8.58 -2.72 23.27
CA GLU A 55 9.71 -3.63 23.21
C GLU A 55 11.01 -2.94 22.80
N TRP A 56 10.91 -1.82 22.08
CA TRP A 56 12.06 -1.07 21.58
C TRP A 56 12.63 -0.02 22.54
N LYS A 57 11.97 0.23 23.67
CA LYS A 57 12.30 1.34 24.60
C LYS A 57 13.73 1.34 25.13
N ASN A 58 14.36 0.16 25.21
CA ASN A 58 15.66 -0.03 25.84
C ASN A 58 16.84 -0.15 24.86
N ASP A 59 16.58 -0.04 23.56
CA ASP A 59 17.62 -0.15 22.53
C ASP A 59 17.46 0.94 21.46
N GLU A 60 18.32 0.94 20.42
CA GLU A 60 18.35 1.98 19.39
C GLU A 60 17.09 2.01 18.52
N ARG A 61 16.31 0.92 18.48
CA ARG A 61 15.04 0.86 17.73
C ARG A 61 13.99 1.84 18.26
N LYS A 62 14.14 2.34 19.50
CA LYS A 62 13.28 3.39 20.07
C LYS A 62 13.25 4.67 19.24
N ASN A 63 14.25 4.88 18.36
CA ASN A 63 14.35 6.06 17.51
C ASN A 63 13.68 5.87 16.14
N ILE A 64 13.25 4.64 15.80
CA ILE A 64 12.55 4.36 14.54
C ILE A 64 11.21 5.07 14.59
N THR A 65 10.97 5.95 13.62
CA THR A 65 9.73 6.71 13.49
C THR A 65 8.67 5.92 12.70
N ILE A 66 7.40 6.34 12.80
CA ILE A 66 6.36 5.80 11.93
C ILE A 66 6.67 6.12 10.47
N ASN A 67 7.28 7.28 10.19
CA ASN A 67 7.76 7.64 8.85
C ASN A 67 8.78 6.62 8.31
N ASP A 68 9.75 6.19 9.13
CA ASP A 68 10.73 5.19 8.71
C ASP A 68 10.07 3.85 8.37
N LEU A 69 9.04 3.46 9.11
CA LEU A 69 8.26 2.26 8.82
C LEU A 69 7.45 2.42 7.52
N LEU A 70 6.78 3.55 7.31
CA LEU A 70 6.02 3.83 6.09
C LEU A 70 6.91 3.79 4.84
N HIS A 71 8.11 4.33 4.92
CA HIS A 71 9.08 4.32 3.84
C HIS A 71 9.91 3.02 3.74
N MET A 72 9.70 2.05 4.63
CA MET A 72 10.45 0.79 4.67
C MET A 72 11.97 0.98 4.77
N ASN A 73 12.39 2.01 5.51
CA ASN A 73 13.81 2.32 5.78
C ASN A 73 14.14 2.34 7.27
N SER A 74 13.47 1.51 8.05
CA SER A 74 13.67 1.36 9.48
C SER A 74 15.04 0.78 9.86
N GLY A 75 15.71 0.09 8.93
CA GLY A 75 16.95 -0.63 9.18
C GLY A 75 16.78 -1.98 9.90
N LEU A 76 15.54 -2.44 10.10
CA LEU A 76 15.26 -3.75 10.68
C LEU A 76 15.54 -4.86 9.68
N GLU A 77 16.04 -5.99 10.18
CA GLU A 77 16.22 -7.20 9.38
C GLU A 77 14.90 -7.71 8.84
N TRP A 78 14.89 -8.15 7.58
CA TRP A 78 13.76 -8.82 6.97
C TRP A 78 14.15 -9.50 5.67
N GLU A 79 13.67 -10.74 5.48
CA GLU A 79 13.78 -11.46 4.22
C GLU A 79 12.41 -11.63 3.57
N GLU A 80 12.26 -11.06 2.35
CA GLU A 80 11.05 -11.15 1.53
C GLU A 80 11.35 -11.98 0.27
N ASN A 81 11.23 -13.31 0.38
CA ASN A 81 11.48 -14.24 -0.73
C ASN A 81 10.42 -15.35 -0.78
N TYR A 82 9.48 -15.23 -1.68
CA TYR A 82 8.35 -16.17 -1.78
C TYR A 82 8.69 -17.53 -2.41
N SER A 83 9.92 -17.74 -2.87
CA SER A 83 10.38 -19.03 -3.43
C SER A 83 10.94 -19.99 -2.39
N LYS A 84 11.06 -19.58 -1.13
CA LYS A 84 11.58 -20.39 -0.02
C LYS A 84 10.93 -20.03 1.31
N ILE A 85 11.18 -20.84 2.34
CA ILE A 85 10.81 -20.51 3.71
C ILE A 85 11.69 -19.35 4.19
N CYS A 86 11.08 -18.20 4.47
CA CYS A 86 11.73 -16.98 4.94
C CYS A 86 10.80 -16.22 5.89
N ASP A 87 11.19 -15.02 6.32
CA ASP A 87 10.38 -14.21 7.24
C ASP A 87 8.98 -13.95 6.70
N ALA A 88 8.86 -13.53 5.44
CA ALA A 88 7.57 -13.22 4.84
C ALA A 88 6.64 -14.45 4.78
N THR A 89 7.15 -15.61 4.36
CA THR A 89 6.32 -16.81 4.24
C THR A 89 5.97 -17.41 5.60
N LYS A 90 6.89 -17.36 6.59
CA LYS A 90 6.57 -17.75 7.97
C LYS A 90 5.48 -16.86 8.54
N MET A 91 5.62 -15.54 8.43
CA MET A 91 4.63 -14.59 8.91
C MET A 91 3.25 -14.85 8.30
N LEU A 92 3.16 -14.99 6.97
CA LEU A 92 1.87 -15.12 6.29
C LEU A 92 1.16 -16.47 6.50
N PHE A 93 1.90 -17.56 6.78
CA PHE A 93 1.33 -18.90 6.76
C PHE A 93 1.48 -19.68 8.09
N ILE A 94 2.25 -19.16 9.06
CA ILE A 94 2.54 -19.89 10.29
C ILE A 94 2.25 -19.05 11.55
N GLU A 95 2.54 -17.73 11.50
CA GLU A 95 2.44 -16.87 12.68
C GLU A 95 0.98 -16.52 13.00
N GLU A 96 0.59 -16.65 14.28
CA GLU A 96 -0.72 -16.27 14.77
C GLU A 96 -0.88 -14.75 14.89
N ASP A 97 0.16 -14.06 15.36
CA ASP A 97 0.28 -12.60 15.45
C ASP A 97 1.33 -12.11 14.47
N MET A 98 0.88 -11.67 13.31
CA MET A 98 1.78 -11.20 12.25
C MET A 98 2.49 -9.89 12.58
N THR A 99 2.01 -9.14 13.59
CA THR A 99 2.67 -7.89 14.01
C THR A 99 3.96 -8.18 14.77
N GLN A 100 4.02 -9.30 15.50
CA GLN A 100 5.20 -9.70 16.27
C GLN A 100 6.39 -10.10 15.38
N SER A 101 6.13 -10.56 14.16
CA SER A 101 7.19 -11.00 13.24
C SER A 101 8.27 -9.94 13.02
N GLN A 102 7.90 -8.66 13.04
CA GLN A 102 8.85 -7.55 12.85
C GLN A 102 9.36 -6.96 14.17
N ILE A 103 8.55 -6.99 15.23
CA ILE A 103 8.91 -6.38 16.54
C ILE A 103 10.22 -6.95 17.07
N ASN A 104 10.42 -8.26 16.92
CA ASN A 104 11.58 -8.99 17.47
C ASN A 104 12.82 -8.97 16.56
N LYS A 105 12.74 -8.34 15.37
CA LYS A 105 13.86 -8.28 14.44
C LYS A 105 14.97 -7.36 14.94
N PRO A 106 16.24 -7.74 14.75
CA PRO A 106 17.37 -6.88 15.09
C PRO A 106 17.48 -5.71 14.11
N LEU A 107 18.13 -4.64 14.58
CA LEU A 107 18.56 -3.53 13.74
C LEU A 107 19.85 -3.94 13.03
N VAL A 108 19.81 -4.04 11.70
CA VAL A 108 20.96 -4.41 10.85
C VAL A 108 21.45 -3.26 9.97
N GLY A 109 20.69 -2.17 9.94
CA GLY A 109 21.00 -0.93 9.23
C GLY A 109 20.63 0.30 10.06
N LYS A 110 21.00 1.48 9.58
CA LYS A 110 20.59 2.73 10.24
C LYS A 110 19.16 3.08 9.80
N PRO A 111 18.27 3.47 10.73
CA PRO A 111 16.98 4.07 10.36
C PRO A 111 17.19 5.25 9.42
N ASN A 112 16.26 5.43 8.49
CA ASN A 112 16.29 6.46 7.45
C ASN A 112 17.48 6.41 6.49
N ASN A 113 18.20 5.29 6.43
CA ASN A 113 19.36 5.14 5.54
C ASN A 113 19.46 3.74 4.88
N THR A 114 18.59 2.82 5.23
CA THR A 114 18.62 1.46 4.70
C THR A 114 17.22 1.03 4.31
N TRP A 115 16.92 1.13 3.02
CA TRP A 115 15.65 0.66 2.48
C TRP A 115 15.65 -0.86 2.36
N ASN A 116 14.59 -1.50 2.89
CA ASN A 116 14.37 -2.93 2.76
C ASN A 116 12.87 -3.21 2.68
N TYR A 117 12.38 -3.68 1.52
CA TYR A 117 10.97 -4.00 1.35
C TYR A 117 10.53 -5.09 2.32
N SER A 118 9.49 -4.83 3.12
CA SER A 118 9.12 -5.70 4.23
C SER A 118 7.60 -5.74 4.45
N SER A 119 7.01 -6.93 4.25
CA SER A 119 5.61 -7.19 4.65
C SER A 119 5.45 -7.17 6.16
N GLY A 120 6.47 -7.57 6.93
CA GLY A 120 6.48 -7.49 8.38
C GLY A 120 6.36 -6.06 8.89
N THR A 121 7.09 -5.13 8.27
CA THR A 121 6.97 -3.70 8.60
C THR A 121 5.54 -3.19 8.40
N THR A 122 4.85 -3.61 7.34
CA THR A 122 3.47 -3.16 7.13
C THR A 122 2.49 -3.79 8.12
N ASN A 123 2.66 -5.05 8.50
CA ASN A 123 1.84 -5.65 9.53
C ASN A 123 2.11 -5.02 10.92
N LEU A 124 3.36 -4.61 11.20
CA LEU A 124 3.67 -3.80 12.37
C LEU A 124 2.92 -2.46 12.35
N LEU A 125 2.89 -1.77 11.20
CA LEU A 125 2.07 -0.56 11.02
C LEU A 125 0.58 -0.85 11.27
N SER A 126 0.04 -1.98 10.79
CA SER A 126 -1.35 -2.39 11.08
C SER A 126 -1.59 -2.56 12.59
N GLY A 127 -0.64 -3.16 13.32
CA GLY A 127 -0.69 -3.25 14.78
C GLY A 127 -0.62 -1.87 15.48
N ILE A 128 0.13 -0.92 14.93
CA ILE A 128 0.15 0.47 15.42
C ILE A 128 -1.21 1.15 15.20
N LEU A 129 -1.85 0.93 14.04
CA LEU A 129 -3.21 1.42 13.79
C LEU A 129 -4.20 0.84 14.80
N ARG A 130 -4.11 -0.46 15.09
CA ARG A 130 -4.97 -1.12 16.09
C ARG A 130 -4.94 -0.43 17.46
N LYS A 131 -3.76 0.03 17.88
CA LYS A 131 -3.57 0.72 19.17
C LYS A 131 -4.17 2.14 19.24
N GLN A 132 -4.65 2.70 18.11
CA GLN A 132 -5.33 4.00 18.11
C GLN A 132 -6.79 3.92 18.58
N PHE A 133 -7.33 2.73 18.78
CA PHE A 133 -8.75 2.49 19.10
C PHE A 133 -8.89 1.82 20.48
N LYS A 134 -9.95 2.19 21.20
CA LYS A 134 -10.22 1.66 22.54
C LYS A 134 -10.76 0.23 22.49
N THR A 135 -11.59 -0.06 21.49
CA THR A 135 -12.20 -1.37 21.33
C THR A 135 -11.79 -2.01 20.00
N HIS A 136 -11.90 -3.33 19.93
CA HIS A 136 -11.65 -4.06 18.70
C HIS A 136 -12.64 -3.69 17.58
N GLN A 137 -13.91 -3.51 17.96
CA GLN A 137 -14.95 -3.13 17.02
C GLN A 137 -14.69 -1.76 16.38
N GLU A 138 -14.27 -0.75 17.16
CA GLU A 138 -13.89 0.57 16.62
C GLU A 138 -12.76 0.46 15.57
N TYR A 139 -11.79 -0.43 15.80
CA TYR A 139 -10.71 -0.68 14.85
C TYR A 139 -11.21 -1.33 13.57
N LEU A 140 -12.07 -2.35 13.67
CA LEU A 140 -12.64 -3.00 12.50
C LEU A 140 -13.51 -2.03 11.70
N ASP A 141 -14.39 -1.30 12.37
CA ASP A 141 -15.29 -0.34 11.74
C ASP A 141 -14.54 0.81 11.06
N PHE A 142 -13.41 1.22 11.62
CA PHE A 142 -12.63 2.33 11.08
C PHE A 142 -12.16 2.07 9.65
N TRP A 143 -11.72 0.87 9.31
CA TRP A 143 -11.27 0.55 7.97
C TRP A 143 -12.37 0.72 6.93
N TYR A 144 -13.60 0.35 7.28
CA TYR A 144 -14.75 0.49 6.40
C TYR A 144 -15.26 1.93 6.38
N SER A 145 -15.63 2.47 7.54
CA SER A 145 -16.30 3.77 7.65
C SER A 145 -15.42 4.96 7.25
N SER A 146 -14.08 4.88 7.42
CA SER A 146 -13.18 5.98 7.11
C SER A 146 -12.68 6.02 5.66
N LEU A 147 -12.72 4.87 4.97
CA LEU A 147 -12.21 4.78 3.60
C LEU A 147 -13.19 4.06 2.67
N PHE A 148 -13.44 2.75 2.86
CA PHE A 148 -14.14 1.93 1.87
C PHE A 148 -15.56 2.42 1.58
N ASP A 149 -16.33 2.70 2.63
CA ASP A 149 -17.71 3.21 2.48
C ASP A 149 -17.72 4.59 1.84
N LYS A 150 -16.78 5.46 2.23
CA LYS A 150 -16.70 6.84 1.71
C LYS A 150 -16.43 6.90 0.21
N ILE A 151 -15.55 6.03 -0.29
CA ILE A 151 -15.23 5.98 -1.72
C ILE A 151 -16.03 4.91 -2.49
N GLY A 152 -16.96 4.24 -1.81
CA GLY A 152 -17.84 3.24 -2.41
C GLY A 152 -17.14 1.96 -2.83
N MET A 153 -16.08 1.54 -2.14
CA MET A 153 -15.39 0.26 -2.36
C MET A 153 -16.15 -0.90 -1.69
N HIS A 154 -17.40 -1.11 -2.03
CA HIS A 154 -18.29 -2.06 -1.34
C HIS A 154 -17.90 -3.54 -1.53
N SER A 155 -17.05 -3.87 -2.47
CA SER A 155 -16.49 -5.22 -2.59
C SER A 155 -15.22 -5.42 -1.76
N ALA A 156 -14.68 -4.37 -1.12
CA ALA A 156 -13.46 -4.47 -0.34
C ALA A 156 -13.65 -5.36 0.88
N LEU A 157 -12.65 -6.19 1.13
CA LEU A 157 -12.53 -7.04 2.31
C LEU A 157 -11.04 -7.08 2.68
N VAL A 158 -10.72 -6.97 3.97
CA VAL A 158 -9.37 -7.25 4.46
C VAL A 158 -9.47 -8.30 5.56
N GLU A 159 -8.71 -9.37 5.42
CA GLU A 159 -8.67 -10.43 6.43
C GLU A 159 -7.81 -10.02 7.62
N THR A 160 -8.14 -10.57 8.79
CA THR A 160 -7.33 -10.41 10.00
C THR A 160 -6.44 -11.64 10.20
N ASP A 161 -5.36 -11.46 10.98
CA ASP A 161 -4.64 -12.57 11.56
C ASP A 161 -5.44 -13.18 12.74
N MET A 162 -4.91 -14.21 13.40
CA MET A 162 -5.61 -14.91 14.48
C MET A 162 -5.79 -14.05 15.74
N THR A 163 -5.05 -12.96 15.87
CA THR A 163 -5.19 -11.98 16.97
C THR A 163 -6.18 -10.86 16.65
N GLY A 164 -6.73 -10.85 15.44
CA GLY A 164 -7.70 -9.88 14.97
C GLY A 164 -7.11 -8.59 14.42
N ASN A 165 -5.80 -8.52 14.16
CA ASN A 165 -5.21 -7.40 13.41
C ASN A 165 -5.39 -7.60 11.92
N PHE A 166 -5.82 -6.59 11.18
CA PHE A 166 -5.86 -6.70 9.72
C PHE A 166 -4.47 -7.00 9.15
N VAL A 167 -4.40 -7.99 8.25
CA VAL A 167 -3.17 -8.33 7.53
C VAL A 167 -2.91 -7.26 6.48
N GLY A 168 -2.53 -6.07 6.97
CA GLY A 168 -2.38 -4.86 6.19
C GLY A 168 -1.29 -4.91 5.12
N SER A 169 -0.44 -5.94 5.16
CA SER A 169 0.58 -6.17 4.15
C SER A 169 0.08 -6.86 2.89
N SER A 170 -1.03 -7.67 2.98
CA SER A 170 -1.25 -8.68 1.94
C SER A 170 -2.70 -9.08 1.68
N TYR A 171 -3.59 -9.11 2.67
CA TYR A 171 -4.86 -9.83 2.54
C TYR A 171 -6.06 -8.91 2.25
N GLY A 172 -5.85 -7.89 1.43
CA GLY A 172 -6.91 -7.04 0.89
C GLY A 172 -7.49 -7.58 -0.42
N TRP A 173 -8.80 -7.76 -0.46
CA TRP A 173 -9.57 -8.21 -1.60
C TRP A 173 -10.48 -7.11 -2.09
N ALA A 174 -10.60 -6.94 -3.39
CA ALA A 174 -11.64 -6.13 -4.00
C ALA A 174 -11.82 -6.50 -5.48
N ASN A 175 -12.91 -6.06 -6.08
CA ASN A 175 -13.05 -6.13 -7.52
C ASN A 175 -12.22 -5.04 -8.22
N THR A 176 -12.01 -5.18 -9.51
CA THR A 176 -11.17 -4.28 -10.31
C THR A 176 -11.67 -2.83 -10.28
N ARG A 177 -13.00 -2.63 -10.27
CA ARG A 177 -13.58 -1.27 -10.25
C ARG A 177 -13.37 -0.58 -8.90
N ASP A 178 -13.42 -1.31 -7.79
CA ASP A 178 -13.16 -0.75 -6.47
C ASP A 178 -11.69 -0.40 -6.28
N TRP A 179 -10.76 -1.24 -6.77
CA TRP A 179 -9.35 -0.86 -6.85
C TRP A 179 -9.12 0.39 -7.71
N ALA A 180 -9.93 0.57 -8.78
CA ALA A 180 -9.84 1.78 -9.59
C ALA A 180 -10.32 3.04 -8.84
N LYS A 181 -11.35 2.94 -7.98
CA LYS A 181 -11.76 4.04 -7.10
C LYS A 181 -10.64 4.43 -6.13
N PHE A 182 -9.93 3.44 -5.60
CA PHE A 182 -8.74 3.71 -4.78
C PHE A 182 -7.66 4.48 -5.56
N GLY A 183 -7.39 4.09 -6.80
CA GLY A 183 -6.47 4.83 -7.68
C GLY A 183 -6.95 6.27 -7.96
N LEU A 184 -8.24 6.45 -8.22
CA LEU A 184 -8.85 7.78 -8.43
C LEU A 184 -8.74 8.67 -7.18
N LEU A 185 -8.92 8.12 -5.97
CA LEU A 185 -8.74 8.86 -4.74
C LEU A 185 -7.34 9.49 -4.68
N TYR A 186 -6.31 8.76 -5.09
CA TYR A 186 -4.94 9.27 -5.14
C TYR A 186 -4.70 10.23 -6.30
N LEU A 187 -5.30 9.97 -7.48
CA LEU A 187 -5.26 10.90 -8.60
C LEU A 187 -5.84 12.27 -8.22
N HIS A 188 -6.92 12.28 -7.44
CA HIS A 188 -7.57 13.48 -6.93
C HIS A 188 -6.98 13.96 -5.59
N LYS A 189 -5.79 13.51 -5.22
CA LYS A 189 -5.10 13.95 -4.00
C LYS A 189 -5.96 13.89 -2.74
N GLY A 190 -6.72 12.81 -2.59
CA GLY A 190 -7.56 12.56 -1.42
C GLY A 190 -8.95 13.21 -1.47
N ASN A 191 -9.29 13.95 -2.51
CA ASN A 191 -10.63 14.47 -2.67
C ASN A 191 -11.57 13.43 -3.29
N TRP A 192 -12.69 13.17 -2.66
CA TRP A 192 -13.73 12.29 -3.16
C TRP A 192 -15.09 12.96 -3.09
N ASN A 193 -15.61 13.36 -4.25
CA ASN A 193 -16.90 14.04 -4.38
C ASN A 193 -17.05 15.28 -3.46
N GLY A 194 -15.97 16.04 -3.27
CA GLY A 194 -15.95 17.22 -2.40
C GLY A 194 -15.58 16.96 -0.95
N GLU A 195 -15.47 15.70 -0.53
CA GLU A 195 -14.93 15.34 0.78
C GLU A 195 -13.42 15.05 0.67
N GLN A 196 -12.63 15.75 1.47
CA GLN A 196 -11.19 15.48 1.58
C GLN A 196 -10.96 14.32 2.55
N ILE A 197 -10.62 13.13 2.07
CA ILE A 197 -10.41 11.92 2.88
C ILE A 197 -9.11 12.01 3.67
N PHE A 198 -8.01 12.41 3.03
CA PHE A 198 -6.73 12.74 3.64
C PHE A 198 -6.19 14.05 3.05
N ASN A 199 -5.24 14.71 3.70
CA ASN A 199 -4.69 15.99 3.21
C ASN A 199 -4.04 15.81 1.83
N GLU A 200 -4.16 16.78 0.93
CA GLU A 200 -3.56 16.75 -0.42
C GLU A 200 -2.07 16.39 -0.38
N SER A 201 -1.34 16.97 0.61
CA SER A 201 0.08 16.70 0.82
C SER A 201 0.40 15.23 1.09
N TRP A 202 -0.59 14.42 1.51
CA TRP A 202 -0.39 12.99 1.72
C TRP A 202 -0.17 12.24 0.40
N ALA A 203 -0.87 12.63 -0.68
CA ALA A 203 -0.65 12.05 -1.99
C ALA A 203 0.76 12.36 -2.51
N ASP A 204 1.25 13.58 -2.29
CA ASP A 204 2.61 13.96 -2.64
C ASP A 204 3.65 13.23 -1.76
N TYR A 205 3.36 13.08 -0.46
CA TYR A 205 4.20 12.36 0.50
C TYR A 205 4.41 10.88 0.11
N VAL A 206 3.35 10.14 -0.24
CA VAL A 206 3.50 8.73 -0.61
C VAL A 206 4.28 8.54 -1.92
N ALA A 207 4.30 9.55 -2.78
CA ALA A 207 5.06 9.59 -4.02
C ALA A 207 6.48 10.16 -3.86
N LEU A 208 6.90 10.51 -2.63
CA LEU A 208 8.26 11.00 -2.36
C LEU A 208 9.23 9.81 -2.33
N PRO A 209 10.31 9.82 -3.14
CA PRO A 209 11.24 8.72 -3.13
C PRO A 209 11.92 8.53 -1.76
N THR A 210 11.92 7.29 -1.30
CA THR A 210 12.71 6.87 -0.12
C THR A 210 14.18 6.85 -0.48
N ASP A 211 15.03 7.42 0.36
CA ASP A 211 16.47 7.32 0.21
C ASP A 211 16.90 5.84 0.13
N THR A 212 17.90 5.55 -0.67
CA THR A 212 18.42 4.21 -0.94
C THR A 212 17.47 3.25 -1.67
N SER A 213 16.23 3.66 -2.02
CA SER A 213 15.35 2.90 -2.93
C SER A 213 15.66 3.12 -4.41
N TYR A 214 16.63 3.98 -4.73
CA TYR A 214 16.97 4.36 -6.12
C TYR A 214 15.78 4.91 -6.91
N GLY A 215 14.85 5.62 -6.22
CA GLY A 215 13.66 6.19 -6.82
C GLY A 215 12.57 5.18 -7.17
N ASN A 216 12.63 3.97 -6.61
CA ASN A 216 11.64 2.92 -6.89
C ASN A 216 10.53 2.82 -5.83
N TYR A 217 10.69 3.43 -4.65
CA TYR A 217 9.74 3.28 -3.56
C TYR A 217 9.53 4.60 -2.79
N GLY A 218 8.30 4.84 -2.38
CA GLY A 218 7.87 5.91 -1.50
C GLY A 218 7.29 5.37 -0.19
N ALA A 219 6.23 5.99 0.34
CA ALA A 219 5.56 5.50 1.54
C ALA A 219 4.48 4.47 1.17
N GLN A 220 4.82 3.18 1.18
CA GLN A 220 3.95 2.03 0.83
C GLN A 220 3.41 2.08 -0.61
N PHE A 221 4.07 2.81 -1.49
CA PHE A 221 3.83 2.86 -2.93
C PHE A 221 5.13 2.65 -3.70
N TRP A 222 5.03 1.98 -4.83
CA TRP A 222 6.09 1.89 -5.80
C TRP A 222 6.09 3.13 -6.69
N LEU A 223 7.27 3.53 -7.14
CA LEU A 223 7.46 4.73 -7.96
C LEU A 223 8.16 4.38 -9.27
N ASN A 224 7.92 5.20 -10.31
CA ASN A 224 8.65 5.10 -11.57
C ASN A 224 9.72 6.18 -11.74
N VAL A 225 10.03 6.95 -10.70
CA VAL A 225 11.14 7.91 -10.70
C VAL A 225 12.46 7.22 -11.01
N GLY A 226 12.69 6.02 -10.46
CA GLY A 226 13.83 5.16 -10.73
C GLY A 226 13.82 4.50 -12.12
N LYS A 227 12.81 4.76 -12.97
CA LYS A 227 12.66 4.22 -14.31
C LYS A 227 12.62 2.69 -14.39
N LYS A 228 11.96 2.04 -13.44
CA LYS A 228 11.67 0.60 -13.52
C LYS A 228 10.93 0.26 -14.82
N PHE A 229 10.06 1.15 -15.28
CA PHE A 229 9.39 1.11 -16.58
C PHE A 229 9.90 2.27 -17.42
N PRO A 230 10.97 2.08 -18.23
CA PRO A 230 11.70 3.17 -18.89
C PRO A 230 10.88 3.96 -19.91
N ASN A 231 9.85 3.34 -20.51
CA ASN A 231 9.00 3.96 -21.54
C ASN A 231 7.71 4.56 -20.96
N VAL A 232 7.56 4.58 -19.63
CA VAL A 232 6.38 5.06 -18.90
C VAL A 232 6.71 6.37 -18.19
N PRO A 233 5.75 7.31 -18.04
CA PRO A 233 5.96 8.57 -17.33
C PRO A 233 6.59 8.39 -15.95
N LYS A 234 7.52 9.27 -15.58
CA LYS A 234 8.24 9.19 -14.32
C LYS A 234 7.38 9.52 -13.10
N ASP A 235 6.34 10.30 -13.29
CA ASP A 235 5.40 10.70 -12.23
C ASP A 235 4.38 9.60 -11.89
N MET A 236 4.41 8.47 -12.62
CA MET A 236 3.62 7.31 -12.25
C MET A 236 4.06 6.77 -10.89
N TYR A 237 3.09 6.58 -10.00
CA TYR A 237 3.25 5.78 -8.79
C TYR A 237 2.15 4.72 -8.71
N TYR A 238 2.40 3.62 -7.99
CA TYR A 238 1.50 2.48 -8.08
C TYR A 238 1.53 1.59 -6.85
N ALA A 239 0.36 1.05 -6.51
CA ALA A 239 0.25 -0.11 -5.65
C ALA A 239 0.53 -1.37 -6.49
N SER A 240 1.35 -2.29 -5.97
CA SER A 240 1.72 -3.52 -6.65
C SER A 240 1.58 -4.72 -5.73
N GLY A 241 1.05 -5.82 -6.26
CA GLY A 241 0.89 -7.07 -5.55
C GLY A 241 1.49 -8.27 -6.30
N TYR A 242 1.70 -9.35 -5.55
CA TYR A 242 2.23 -10.61 -6.07
C TYR A 242 1.42 -11.08 -7.28
N GLN A 243 2.07 -11.74 -8.23
CA GLN A 243 1.47 -12.25 -9.46
C GLN A 243 0.85 -11.20 -10.38
N GLY A 244 1.37 -9.96 -10.34
CA GLY A 244 1.02 -8.93 -11.30
C GLY A 244 -0.25 -8.14 -11.00
N GLN A 245 -0.65 -8.05 -9.73
CA GLN A 245 -1.69 -7.11 -9.31
C GLN A 245 -1.13 -5.68 -9.35
N MET A 246 -1.89 -4.73 -9.90
CA MET A 246 -1.44 -3.34 -10.00
C MET A 246 -2.60 -2.35 -10.01
N VAL A 247 -2.42 -1.25 -9.28
CA VAL A 247 -3.17 0.00 -9.45
C VAL A 247 -2.14 1.09 -9.74
N ALA A 248 -2.08 1.54 -10.99
CA ALA A 248 -1.15 2.59 -11.44
C ALA A 248 -1.88 3.93 -11.60
N VAL A 249 -1.31 4.98 -11.02
CA VAL A 249 -1.80 6.36 -11.05
C VAL A 249 -0.84 7.20 -11.87
N PHE A 250 -1.35 7.93 -12.85
CA PHE A 250 -0.59 8.80 -13.76
C PHE A 250 -1.08 10.25 -13.64
N PRO A 251 -0.54 11.04 -12.70
CA PRO A 251 -1.03 12.40 -12.47
C PRO A 251 -0.98 13.30 -13.72
N SER A 252 0.11 13.24 -14.48
CA SER A 252 0.26 14.07 -15.70
C SER A 252 -0.66 13.69 -16.86
N HIS A 253 -1.40 12.59 -16.74
CA HIS A 253 -2.27 12.05 -17.79
C HIS A 253 -3.73 11.89 -17.38
N ASP A 254 -4.12 12.29 -16.16
CA ASP A 254 -5.45 12.04 -15.61
C ASP A 254 -5.92 10.59 -15.82
N LEU A 255 -5.02 9.63 -15.53
CA LEU A 255 -5.20 8.23 -15.86
C LEU A 255 -4.98 7.33 -14.65
N VAL A 256 -5.87 6.35 -14.51
CA VAL A 256 -5.71 5.20 -13.60
C VAL A 256 -5.83 3.91 -14.40
N ILE A 257 -4.85 3.02 -14.22
CA ILE A 257 -4.88 1.68 -14.81
C ILE A 257 -4.88 0.65 -13.69
N VAL A 258 -5.84 -0.27 -13.74
CA VAL A 258 -5.88 -1.41 -12.81
C VAL A 258 -5.73 -2.69 -13.61
N ARG A 259 -4.83 -3.55 -13.14
CA ARG A 259 -4.67 -4.92 -13.62
C ARG A 259 -4.77 -5.87 -12.44
N MET A 260 -5.69 -6.82 -12.54
CA MET A 260 -5.81 -7.94 -11.61
C MET A 260 -5.63 -9.24 -12.39
N GLY A 261 -5.05 -10.25 -11.77
CA GLY A 261 -4.89 -11.55 -12.42
C GLY A 261 -3.61 -12.27 -12.02
N LEU A 262 -3.53 -13.56 -12.40
CA LEU A 262 -2.40 -14.43 -12.10
C LEU A 262 -1.42 -14.42 -13.29
N SER A 263 -0.33 -13.68 -13.19
CA SER A 263 0.73 -13.73 -14.21
C SER A 263 2.06 -13.25 -13.61
N GLU A 264 3.03 -14.12 -13.60
CA GLU A 264 4.39 -13.80 -13.15
C GLU A 264 5.21 -13.11 -14.25
N LYS A 265 4.85 -13.33 -15.49
CA LYS A 265 5.56 -12.81 -16.67
C LYS A 265 4.62 -11.95 -17.52
N PHE A 266 4.38 -10.71 -17.06
CA PHE A 266 3.60 -9.74 -17.81
C PHE A 266 4.48 -8.55 -18.18
N ASP A 267 4.49 -8.15 -19.45
CA ASP A 267 5.22 -6.96 -19.90
C ASP A 267 4.47 -5.68 -19.52
N PHE A 268 4.67 -5.26 -18.27
CA PHE A 268 4.10 -4.00 -17.78
C PHE A 268 4.64 -2.78 -18.53
N ASN A 269 5.93 -2.78 -18.91
CA ASN A 269 6.51 -1.63 -19.59
C ASN A 269 5.87 -1.42 -20.97
N GLY A 270 5.77 -2.48 -21.77
CA GLY A 270 5.07 -2.43 -23.07
C GLY A 270 3.61 -2.04 -22.90
N PHE A 271 2.87 -2.76 -22.06
CA PHE A 271 1.45 -2.50 -21.82
C PHE A 271 1.15 -1.05 -21.39
N LEU A 272 1.83 -0.57 -20.34
CA LEU A 272 1.59 0.78 -19.83
C LEU A 272 2.00 1.86 -20.82
N SER A 273 3.13 1.69 -21.51
CA SER A 273 3.61 2.66 -22.51
C SER A 273 2.70 2.75 -23.73
N GLU A 274 2.16 1.63 -24.20
CA GLU A 274 1.19 1.61 -25.32
C GLU A 274 -0.12 2.30 -24.94
N VAL A 275 -0.64 2.03 -23.71
CA VAL A 275 -1.85 2.72 -23.22
C VAL A 275 -1.62 4.22 -23.14
N VAL A 276 -0.55 4.66 -22.49
CA VAL A 276 -0.22 6.10 -22.37
C VAL A 276 -0.03 6.73 -23.75
N GLY A 277 0.70 6.05 -24.65
CA GLY A 277 0.94 6.52 -26.01
C GLY A 277 -0.32 6.62 -26.87
N SER A 278 -1.35 5.83 -26.57
CA SER A 278 -2.65 5.85 -27.29
C SER A 278 -3.57 6.99 -26.87
N LEU A 279 -3.31 7.62 -25.73
CA LEU A 279 -4.13 8.75 -25.25
C LEU A 279 -3.74 10.01 -26.04
N LYS A 280 -4.72 10.61 -26.67
CA LYS A 280 -4.54 11.94 -27.29
C LYS A 280 -4.32 12.97 -26.18
N LYS A 281 -3.26 13.73 -26.29
CA LYS A 281 -2.98 14.87 -25.43
C LYS A 281 -4.05 15.93 -25.55
#